data_43f636903806a6ca75ff55eb181258b4
#
_entry.id   43f636903806a6ca75ff55eb181258b4
#
_cell.length_a   1.000
_cell.length_b   1.000
_cell.length_c   1.000
_cell.angle_alpha   90.00
_cell.angle_beta   90.00
_cell.angle_gamma   90.00
#
_symmetry.space_group_name_H-M   'P 1'
#
loop_
_entity.id
_entity.type
_entity.pdbx_description
1 polymer ?
#
loop_
_entity_poly.entity_id
_entity_poly.type
_entity_poly.pdbx_seq_one_letter_code
_entity_poly.pdbx_strand_id
1 'polypeptide(L)'
;GEDLRFSAEYPGEMMNEVASLMKTDCVFLQGAAGDMSCNRPAGVEGIDGFGKALAAEVVQIAGDIETKVPENPSIQGVDEDFEFDTRLDFTTPLLRELFKQAFFPELAVAYMDELEGNKIRPHLTTVLINKELAIVGGSGEFFCEHANRLKARARIPRTIFVGYCNGHHMYFPTIEGAAEGGYGADATVSWVPIGAGELMMDRAL
;
A
#
# COMPACT_ATOMS: atom_id res chain seq x y z
N GLY A 1 -5.13 -19.38 1.02
CA GLY A 1 -4.79 -20.75 0.65
C GLY A 1 -4.33 -21.55 1.85
N GLU A 2 -4.24 -22.86 1.71
CA GLU A 2 -3.80 -23.76 2.80
C GLU A 2 -2.26 -23.78 2.94
N ASP A 3 -1.53 -23.20 1.99
CA ASP A 3 -0.07 -23.14 2.00
C ASP A 3 0.39 -21.90 2.78
N LEU A 4 1.03 -22.14 3.91
CA LEU A 4 1.55 -21.09 4.81
C LEU A 4 3.03 -20.75 4.55
N ARG A 5 3.61 -21.20 3.45
CA ARG A 5 4.98 -20.84 3.08
C ARG A 5 5.02 -19.42 2.53
N PHE A 6 6.09 -18.70 2.81
CA PHE A 6 6.35 -17.42 2.17
C PHE A 6 6.51 -17.61 0.66
N SER A 7 5.84 -16.79 -0.12
CA SER A 7 5.89 -16.81 -1.57
C SER A 7 5.78 -15.39 -2.10
N ALA A 8 6.49 -15.09 -3.19
CA ALA A 8 6.33 -13.83 -3.92
C ALA A 8 5.07 -13.82 -4.81
N GLU A 9 4.32 -14.94 -4.85
CA GLU A 9 3.07 -15.09 -5.58
C GLU A 9 3.16 -14.60 -7.04
N TYR A 10 2.05 -14.15 -7.63
CA TYR A 10 2.03 -13.62 -8.99
C TYR A 10 2.96 -12.42 -9.25
N PRO A 11 3.24 -11.52 -8.27
CA PRO A 11 4.24 -10.48 -8.49
C PRO A 11 5.64 -11.02 -8.74
N GLY A 12 6.02 -12.08 -8.01
CA GLY A 12 7.31 -12.75 -8.22
C GLY A 12 7.42 -13.38 -9.61
N GLU A 13 6.39 -14.10 -10.04
CA GLU A 13 6.35 -14.70 -11.39
C GLU A 13 6.38 -13.61 -12.48
N MET A 14 5.65 -12.50 -12.27
CA MET A 14 5.69 -11.34 -13.18
C MET A 14 7.09 -10.75 -13.29
N MET A 15 7.76 -10.50 -12.15
CA MET A 15 9.12 -9.94 -12.13
C MET A 15 10.12 -10.86 -12.85
N ASN A 16 10.04 -12.17 -12.60
CA ASN A 16 10.90 -13.18 -13.24
C ASN A 16 10.70 -13.21 -14.75
N GLU A 17 9.45 -13.20 -15.21
CA GLU A 17 9.12 -13.23 -16.63
C GLU A 17 9.57 -11.95 -17.33
N VAL A 18 9.33 -10.76 -16.77
CA VAL A 18 9.81 -9.47 -17.29
C VAL A 18 11.34 -9.45 -17.37
N ALA A 19 12.03 -9.88 -16.31
CA ALA A 19 13.50 -9.95 -16.30
C ALA A 19 14.03 -10.88 -17.38
N SER A 20 13.36 -12.01 -17.61
CA SER A 20 13.71 -12.96 -18.65
C SER A 20 13.54 -12.38 -20.07
N LEU A 21 12.41 -11.70 -20.31
CA LEU A 21 12.07 -11.17 -21.64
C LEU A 21 12.88 -9.91 -21.99
N MET A 22 13.02 -8.98 -21.04
CA MET A 22 13.67 -7.69 -21.26
C MET A 22 15.18 -7.69 -20.93
N LYS A 23 15.70 -8.76 -20.32
CA LYS A 23 17.11 -8.86 -19.87
C LYS A 23 17.50 -7.73 -18.91
N THR A 24 16.59 -7.37 -18.01
CA THR A 24 16.76 -6.33 -17.02
C THR A 24 16.08 -6.73 -15.70
N ASP A 25 16.47 -6.10 -14.61
CA ASP A 25 15.78 -6.30 -13.34
C ASP A 25 14.39 -5.65 -13.37
N CYS A 26 13.46 -6.25 -12.63
CA CYS A 26 12.09 -5.75 -12.44
C CYS A 26 11.77 -5.68 -10.95
N VAL A 27 11.12 -4.61 -10.52
CA VAL A 27 10.69 -4.40 -9.15
C VAL A 27 9.18 -4.18 -9.12
N PHE A 28 8.50 -4.85 -8.21
CA PHE A 28 7.09 -4.66 -7.94
C PHE A 28 6.91 -3.70 -6.74
N LEU A 29 6.08 -2.68 -6.92
CA LEU A 29 5.66 -1.77 -5.85
C LEU A 29 4.16 -1.93 -5.63
N GLN A 30 3.76 -2.30 -4.40
CA GLN A 30 2.35 -2.41 -4.05
C GLN A 30 1.73 -1.02 -3.98
N GLY A 31 0.62 -0.82 -4.67
CA GLY A 31 -0.17 0.41 -4.61
C GLY A 31 -1.15 0.44 -3.42
N ALA A 32 -2.12 1.35 -3.48
CA ALA A 32 -3.25 1.38 -2.56
C ALA A 32 -4.21 0.24 -2.91
N ALA A 33 -4.17 -0.83 -2.15
CA ALA A 33 -4.91 -2.06 -2.42
C ALA A 33 -5.68 -2.59 -1.20
N GLY A 34 -5.91 -1.74 -0.19
CA GLY A 34 -6.59 -2.14 1.04
C GLY A 34 -8.02 -2.64 0.85
N ASP A 35 -8.69 -2.22 -0.22
CA ASP A 35 -10.03 -2.64 -0.62
C ASP A 35 -10.03 -3.40 -1.97
N MET A 36 -8.87 -3.86 -2.44
CA MET A 36 -8.73 -4.51 -3.74
C MET A 36 -8.46 -6.00 -3.61
N SER A 37 -9.07 -6.78 -4.48
CA SER A 37 -8.74 -8.19 -4.69
C SER A 37 -8.21 -8.42 -6.09
N CYS A 38 -7.27 -9.36 -6.22
CA CYS A 38 -6.73 -9.74 -7.52
C CYS A 38 -7.78 -10.41 -8.38
N ASN A 39 -8.07 -9.81 -9.54
CA ASN A 39 -8.95 -10.39 -10.55
C ASN A 39 -8.11 -10.93 -11.71
N ARG A 40 -8.05 -12.25 -11.81
CA ARG A 40 -7.36 -12.90 -12.93
C ARG A 40 -8.18 -12.78 -14.22
N PRO A 41 -7.54 -12.54 -15.38
CA PRO A 41 -8.23 -12.61 -16.66
C PRO A 41 -8.92 -13.94 -16.89
N ALA A 42 -9.99 -13.96 -17.66
CA ALA A 42 -10.69 -15.20 -17.99
C ALA A 42 -9.74 -16.19 -18.73
N GLY A 43 -9.75 -17.46 -18.31
CA GLY A 43 -8.89 -18.50 -18.87
C GLY A 43 -7.44 -18.50 -18.35
N VAL A 44 -7.09 -17.59 -17.45
CA VAL A 44 -5.78 -17.56 -16.78
C VAL A 44 -5.87 -18.30 -15.45
N GLU A 45 -5.08 -19.35 -15.28
CA GLU A 45 -5.08 -20.19 -14.08
C GLU A 45 -3.75 -20.09 -13.32
N GLY A 46 -3.86 -20.23 -11.99
CA GLY A 46 -2.72 -20.29 -11.09
C GLY A 46 -1.95 -18.97 -10.95
N ILE A 47 -0.93 -19.01 -10.12
CA ILE A 47 -0.01 -17.91 -9.84
C ILE A 47 0.84 -17.61 -11.07
N ASP A 48 1.40 -18.66 -11.69
CA ASP A 48 2.27 -18.56 -12.86
C ASP A 48 1.56 -17.96 -14.06
N GLY A 49 0.33 -18.42 -14.35
CA GLY A 49 -0.47 -17.88 -15.45
C GLY A 49 -0.78 -16.41 -15.25
N PHE A 50 -1.14 -16.00 -14.03
CA PHE A 50 -1.43 -14.61 -13.73
C PHE A 50 -0.16 -13.73 -13.80
N GLY A 51 0.95 -14.21 -13.24
CA GLY A 51 2.23 -13.50 -13.33
C GLY A 51 2.68 -13.26 -14.78
N LYS A 52 2.58 -14.30 -15.64
CA LYS A 52 2.91 -14.19 -17.07
C LYS A 52 1.98 -13.26 -17.84
N ALA A 53 0.67 -13.31 -17.56
CA ALA A 53 -0.28 -12.40 -18.18
C ALA A 53 0.04 -10.94 -17.83
N LEU A 54 0.35 -10.66 -16.56
CA LEU A 54 0.75 -9.32 -16.12
C LEU A 54 2.10 -8.91 -16.72
N ALA A 55 3.07 -9.82 -16.82
CA ALA A 55 4.36 -9.56 -17.45
C ALA A 55 4.23 -9.15 -18.92
N ALA A 56 3.32 -9.76 -19.67
CA ALA A 56 3.07 -9.39 -21.06
C ALA A 56 2.63 -7.92 -21.20
N GLU A 57 1.71 -7.48 -20.33
CA GLU A 57 1.28 -6.07 -20.28
C GLU A 57 2.42 -5.13 -19.89
N VAL A 58 3.22 -5.51 -18.89
CA VAL A 58 4.39 -4.72 -18.45
C VAL A 58 5.41 -4.57 -19.59
N VAL A 59 5.73 -5.65 -20.31
CA VAL A 59 6.67 -5.63 -21.43
C VAL A 59 6.15 -4.76 -22.59
N GLN A 60 4.86 -4.85 -22.89
CA GLN A 60 4.23 -4.01 -23.89
C GLN A 60 4.33 -2.53 -23.52
N ILE A 61 3.92 -2.16 -22.31
CA ILE A 61 3.99 -0.77 -21.82
C ILE A 61 5.44 -0.27 -21.82
N ALA A 62 6.38 -1.10 -21.36
CA ALA A 62 7.79 -0.74 -21.33
C ALA A 62 8.39 -0.45 -22.72
N GLY A 63 7.89 -1.15 -23.75
CA GLY A 63 8.28 -0.92 -25.16
C GLY A 63 7.88 0.44 -25.69
N ASP A 64 6.84 1.06 -25.13
CA ASP A 64 6.31 2.36 -25.52
C ASP A 64 6.95 3.53 -24.73
N ILE A 65 7.80 3.23 -23.74
CA ILE A 65 8.44 4.26 -22.91
C ILE A 65 9.61 4.93 -23.65
N GLU A 66 9.49 6.22 -23.86
CA GLU A 66 10.59 7.07 -24.31
C GLU A 66 11.29 7.72 -23.12
N THR A 67 12.57 7.43 -22.96
CA THR A 67 13.40 8.02 -21.90
C THR A 67 14.10 9.30 -22.39
N LYS A 68 14.19 10.28 -21.50
CA LYS A 68 14.90 11.54 -21.75
C LYS A 68 15.87 11.84 -20.62
N VAL A 69 17.01 12.42 -20.97
CA VAL A 69 17.91 12.97 -19.96
C VAL A 69 17.34 14.28 -19.48
N PRO A 70 17.08 14.46 -18.17
CA PRO A 70 16.55 15.72 -17.66
C PRO A 70 17.60 16.83 -17.78
N GLU A 71 17.19 18.03 -18.18
CA GLU A 71 18.10 19.20 -18.28
C GLU A 71 18.62 19.62 -16.90
N ASN A 72 17.76 19.57 -15.88
CA ASN A 72 18.07 19.95 -14.50
C ASN A 72 17.65 18.81 -13.56
N PRO A 73 18.47 17.76 -13.42
CA PRO A 73 18.12 16.64 -12.57
C PRO A 73 18.01 17.09 -11.10
N SER A 74 16.93 16.66 -10.44
CA SER A 74 16.69 16.97 -9.05
C SER A 74 15.93 15.86 -8.35
N ILE A 75 16.21 15.68 -7.06
CA ILE A 75 15.43 14.84 -6.16
C ILE A 75 15.21 15.59 -4.85
N GLN A 76 13.99 15.54 -4.35
CA GLN A 76 13.61 16.12 -3.07
C GLN A 76 12.76 15.10 -2.33
N GLY A 77 12.89 15.03 -1.02
CA GLY A 77 12.11 14.14 -0.17
C GLY A 77 11.60 14.86 1.06
N VAL A 78 10.42 14.48 1.51
CA VAL A 78 9.81 14.90 2.77
C VAL A 78 9.27 13.67 3.46
N ASP A 79 9.56 13.54 4.75
CA ASP A 79 9.00 12.55 5.63
C ASP A 79 8.11 13.23 6.66
N GLU A 80 6.94 12.67 6.91
CA GLU A 80 6.00 13.18 7.90
C GLU A 80 5.50 12.03 8.79
N ASP A 81 5.62 12.23 10.09
CA ASP A 81 5.04 11.38 11.12
C ASP A 81 3.69 11.95 11.56
N PHE A 82 2.71 11.06 11.69
CA PHE A 82 1.39 11.40 12.22
C PHE A 82 1.20 10.70 13.57
N GLU A 83 0.36 11.25 14.40
CA GLU A 83 -0.07 10.61 15.63
C GLU A 83 -1.58 10.72 15.75
N PHE A 84 -2.23 9.57 15.90
CA PHE A 84 -3.67 9.48 16.07
C PHE A 84 -4.02 8.66 17.31
N ASP A 85 -5.16 8.97 17.92
CA ASP A 85 -5.79 8.05 18.86
C ASP A 85 -6.32 6.83 18.11
N THR A 86 -6.14 5.64 18.67
CA THR A 86 -6.69 4.43 18.05
C THR A 86 -8.21 4.37 18.20
N ARG A 87 -8.89 3.75 17.22
CA ARG A 87 -10.36 3.54 17.26
C ARG A 87 -10.80 2.63 18.40
N LEU A 88 -9.93 1.74 18.85
CA LEU A 88 -10.17 0.82 19.94
C LEU A 88 -9.21 1.13 21.08
N ASP A 89 -9.67 0.99 22.32
CA ASP A 89 -8.83 1.18 23.49
C ASP A 89 -8.01 -0.08 23.81
N PHE A 90 -6.82 -0.17 23.22
CA PHE A 90 -5.89 -1.30 23.43
C PHE A 90 -5.24 -1.32 24.81
N THR A 91 -5.52 -0.35 25.69
CA THR A 91 -5.14 -0.42 27.10
C THR A 91 -6.06 -1.36 27.88
N THR A 92 -7.23 -1.69 27.32
CA THR A 92 -8.22 -2.61 27.92
C THR A 92 -7.73 -4.06 27.84
N PRO A 93 -7.48 -4.77 28.97
CA PRO A 93 -6.95 -6.13 28.94
C PRO A 93 -7.81 -7.13 28.17
N LEU A 94 -9.14 -6.99 28.28
CA LEU A 94 -10.08 -7.88 27.58
C LEU A 94 -9.92 -7.76 26.05
N LEU A 95 -9.77 -6.54 25.54
CA LEU A 95 -9.58 -6.33 24.10
C LEU A 95 -8.27 -6.96 23.63
N ARG A 96 -7.17 -6.77 24.37
CA ARG A 96 -5.88 -7.40 24.08
C ARG A 96 -5.97 -8.93 24.04
N GLU A 97 -6.70 -9.54 24.96
CA GLU A 97 -6.92 -11.00 24.95
C GLU A 97 -7.77 -11.48 23.76
N LEU A 98 -8.76 -10.72 23.33
CA LEU A 98 -9.55 -11.03 22.13
C LEU A 98 -8.68 -11.01 20.87
N PHE A 99 -7.81 -10.02 20.72
CA PHE A 99 -6.90 -9.94 19.58
C PHE A 99 -5.88 -11.07 19.55
N LYS A 100 -5.43 -11.56 20.69
CA LYS A 100 -4.55 -12.75 20.76
C LYS A 100 -5.22 -14.03 20.25
N GLN A 101 -6.54 -14.06 20.17
CA GLN A 101 -7.30 -15.24 19.71
C GLN A 101 -7.81 -15.11 18.26
N ALA A 102 -7.86 -13.89 17.71
CA ALA A 102 -8.59 -13.60 16.47
C ALA A 102 -7.77 -13.80 15.19
N PHE A 103 -6.45 -13.56 15.23
CA PHE A 103 -5.55 -13.64 14.08
C PHE A 103 -4.22 -14.27 14.48
N PHE A 104 -3.17 -14.10 13.69
CA PHE A 104 -1.81 -14.50 14.05
C PHE A 104 -1.45 -13.88 15.41
N PRO A 105 -1.50 -14.62 16.50
CA PRO A 105 -1.45 -14.02 17.85
C PRO A 105 -0.16 -13.22 18.07
N GLU A 106 0.95 -13.72 17.55
CA GLU A 106 2.26 -13.11 17.68
C GLU A 106 2.33 -11.75 16.96
N LEU A 107 1.71 -11.68 15.77
CA LEU A 107 1.68 -10.45 14.98
C LEU A 107 0.76 -9.40 15.62
N ALA A 108 -0.41 -9.82 16.08
CA ALA A 108 -1.34 -8.93 16.78
C ALA A 108 -0.73 -8.35 18.05
N VAL A 109 -0.01 -9.17 18.83
CA VAL A 109 0.71 -8.69 20.02
C VAL A 109 1.81 -7.71 19.63
N ALA A 110 2.62 -8.01 18.63
CA ALA A 110 3.69 -7.12 18.17
C ALA A 110 3.14 -5.74 17.79
N TYR A 111 2.08 -5.68 16.98
CA TYR A 111 1.45 -4.40 16.62
C TYR A 111 0.86 -3.66 17.81
N MET A 112 0.23 -4.36 18.76
CA MET A 112 -0.30 -3.73 19.98
C MET A 112 0.81 -3.20 20.90
N ASP A 113 1.97 -3.85 20.91
CA ASP A 113 3.09 -3.44 21.74
C ASP A 113 3.83 -2.20 21.17
N GLU A 114 3.64 -1.91 19.86
CA GLU A 114 4.09 -0.67 19.23
C GLU A 114 3.19 0.54 19.60
N LEU A 115 2.00 0.30 20.13
CA LEU A 115 1.08 1.37 20.50
C LEU A 115 1.43 1.94 21.88
N GLU A 116 2.10 3.07 21.93
CA GLU A 116 2.38 3.79 23.16
C GLU A 116 1.21 4.69 23.56
N GLY A 117 0.61 4.43 24.72
CA GLY A 117 -0.48 5.25 25.23
C GLY A 117 -1.72 5.29 24.33
N ASN A 118 -2.03 4.17 23.69
CA ASN A 118 -3.16 4.03 22.76
C ASN A 118 -3.06 4.95 21.54
N LYS A 119 -1.83 5.26 21.11
CA LYS A 119 -1.53 6.08 19.93
C LYS A 119 -0.98 5.20 18.81
N ILE A 120 -1.44 5.47 17.59
CA ILE A 120 -0.88 4.90 16.37
C ILE A 120 -0.12 5.99 15.61
N ARG A 121 1.07 5.67 15.10
CA ARG A 121 1.99 6.63 14.48
C ARG A 121 2.32 6.26 13.04
N PRO A 122 1.38 6.41 12.11
CA PRO A 122 1.66 6.16 10.70
C PRO A 122 2.60 7.22 10.11
N HIS A 123 3.25 6.82 9.04
CA HIS A 123 4.28 7.58 8.36
C HIS A 123 3.94 7.80 6.89
N LEU A 124 4.32 8.95 6.35
CA LEU A 124 4.18 9.30 4.95
C LEU A 124 5.51 9.84 4.41
N THR A 125 6.02 9.21 3.37
CA THR A 125 7.21 9.65 2.64
C THR A 125 6.80 10.16 1.26
N THR A 126 7.20 11.38 0.91
CA THR A 126 6.99 11.91 -0.44
C THR A 126 8.33 12.20 -1.09
N VAL A 127 8.56 11.64 -2.27
CA VAL A 127 9.76 11.87 -3.08
C VAL A 127 9.36 12.49 -4.41
N LEU A 128 9.94 13.66 -4.71
CA LEU A 128 9.75 14.37 -5.97
C LEU A 128 11.00 14.27 -6.83
N ILE A 129 10.86 13.68 -8.01
CA ILE A 129 11.95 13.48 -8.98
C ILE A 129 11.73 14.41 -10.17
N ASN A 130 12.72 15.27 -10.45
CA ASN A 130 12.74 16.21 -11.57
C ASN A 130 11.53 17.16 -11.68
N LYS A 131 10.74 17.29 -10.59
CA LYS A 131 9.46 18.01 -10.59
C LYS A 131 8.40 17.42 -11.55
N GLU A 132 8.61 16.20 -12.00
CA GLU A 132 7.76 15.51 -12.99
C GLU A 132 7.13 14.24 -12.44
N LEU A 133 7.78 13.57 -11.49
CA LEU A 133 7.32 12.34 -10.85
C LEU A 133 7.31 12.52 -9.34
N ALA A 134 6.15 12.34 -8.73
CA ALA A 134 6.00 12.20 -7.29
C ALA A 134 5.75 10.74 -6.93
N ILE A 135 6.49 10.23 -5.95
CA ILE A 135 6.25 8.94 -5.32
C ILE A 135 5.83 9.22 -3.89
N VAL A 136 4.63 8.81 -3.52
CA VAL A 136 4.07 8.99 -2.19
C VAL A 136 3.92 7.63 -1.54
N GLY A 137 4.63 7.40 -0.46
CA GLY A 137 4.65 6.14 0.28
C GLY A 137 3.93 6.25 1.62
N GLY A 138 2.89 5.44 1.84
CA GLY A 138 2.16 5.37 3.10
C GLY A 138 2.42 4.07 3.85
N SER A 139 2.55 4.15 5.18
CA SER A 139 2.88 3.02 6.05
C SER A 139 1.66 2.18 6.41
N GLY A 140 0.94 1.65 5.43
CA GLY A 140 -0.22 0.79 5.66
C GLY A 140 -0.96 0.40 4.39
N GLU A 141 -2.14 -0.19 4.59
CA GLU A 141 -3.04 -0.67 3.54
C GLU A 141 -4.12 0.36 3.24
N PHE A 142 -3.78 1.33 2.39
CA PHE A 142 -4.72 2.38 1.98
C PHE A 142 -5.75 1.84 0.99
N PHE A 143 -7.01 2.26 1.12
CA PHE A 143 -8.03 2.00 0.12
C PHE A 143 -7.69 2.69 -1.20
N CYS A 144 -8.06 2.08 -2.32
CA CYS A 144 -7.64 2.49 -3.66
C CYS A 144 -8.03 3.93 -3.99
N GLU A 145 -9.17 4.41 -3.48
CA GLU A 145 -9.68 5.74 -3.74
C GLU A 145 -8.79 6.85 -3.15
N HIS A 146 -8.02 6.59 -2.10
CA HIS A 146 -6.99 7.52 -1.61
C HIS A 146 -5.96 7.83 -2.70
N ALA A 147 -5.43 6.80 -3.36
CA ALA A 147 -4.48 6.97 -4.45
C ALA A 147 -5.10 7.65 -5.68
N ASN A 148 -6.35 7.32 -6.01
CA ASN A 148 -7.07 7.94 -7.12
C ASN A 148 -7.26 9.45 -6.89
N ARG A 149 -7.74 9.84 -5.71
CA ARG A 149 -7.93 11.25 -5.33
C ARG A 149 -6.61 12.01 -5.24
N LEU A 150 -5.56 11.38 -4.70
CA LEU A 150 -4.22 11.96 -4.70
C LEU A 150 -3.76 12.27 -6.12
N LYS A 151 -3.82 11.30 -7.04
CA LYS A 151 -3.43 11.47 -8.45
C LYS A 151 -4.25 12.55 -9.15
N ALA A 152 -5.56 12.60 -8.90
CA ALA A 152 -6.45 13.59 -9.52
C ALA A 152 -6.18 15.04 -9.03
N ARG A 153 -5.71 15.21 -7.80
CA ARG A 153 -5.47 16.51 -7.16
C ARG A 153 -4.03 16.99 -7.28
N ALA A 154 -3.09 16.07 -7.47
CA ALA A 154 -1.67 16.39 -7.57
C ALA A 154 -1.40 17.28 -8.79
N ARG A 155 -0.57 18.31 -8.58
CA ARG A 155 -0.13 19.22 -9.65
C ARG A 155 1.12 18.71 -10.40
N ILE A 156 1.61 17.55 -10.01
CA ILE A 156 2.76 16.89 -10.62
C ILE A 156 2.25 16.01 -11.77
N PRO A 157 2.90 16.01 -12.94
CA PRO A 157 2.44 15.28 -14.13
C PRO A 157 2.23 13.79 -13.91
N ARG A 158 3.06 13.17 -13.06
CA ARG A 158 2.98 11.75 -12.71
C ARG A 158 3.06 11.60 -11.20
N THR A 159 2.05 10.96 -10.62
CA THR A 159 2.02 10.66 -9.17
C THR A 159 1.76 9.18 -8.98
N ILE A 160 2.62 8.53 -8.22
CA ILE A 160 2.51 7.11 -7.84
C ILE A 160 2.30 7.06 -6.33
N PHE A 161 1.34 6.26 -5.90
CA PHE A 161 1.17 5.92 -4.49
C PHE A 161 1.68 4.50 -4.23
N VAL A 162 2.41 4.31 -3.14
CA VAL A 162 2.96 3.03 -2.69
C VAL A 162 2.47 2.78 -1.26
N GLY A 163 1.80 1.66 -1.05
CA GLY A 163 1.43 1.18 0.29
C GLY A 163 2.58 0.42 0.96
N TYR A 164 2.41 0.07 2.22
CA TYR A 164 3.39 -0.66 3.05
C TYR A 164 4.79 -0.01 3.10
N CYS A 165 4.85 1.28 2.88
CA CYS A 165 6.10 2.02 2.81
C CYS A 165 6.55 2.46 4.20
N ASN A 166 7.79 2.08 4.58
CA ASN A 166 8.43 2.46 5.85
C ASN A 166 7.65 2.08 7.12
N GLY A 167 6.82 1.06 7.06
CA GLY A 167 6.05 0.56 8.21
C GLY A 167 4.73 -0.06 7.78
N HIS A 168 4.00 -0.61 8.76
CA HIS A 168 2.68 -1.19 8.55
C HIS A 168 1.76 -0.85 9.71
N HIS A 169 0.77 -0.01 9.46
CA HIS A 169 -0.20 0.48 10.45
C HIS A 169 -1.62 0.05 10.12
N MET A 170 -1.77 -1.17 9.60
CA MET A 170 -3.05 -1.78 9.25
C MET A 170 -3.78 -0.99 8.14
N TYR A 171 -5.13 -1.03 8.14
CA TYR A 171 -5.95 -0.47 7.05
C TYR A 171 -6.28 1.00 7.24
N PHE A 172 -6.29 1.72 6.11
CA PHE A 172 -6.73 3.12 6.01
C PHE A 172 -7.92 3.20 5.06
N PRO A 173 -9.16 2.98 5.57
CA PRO A 173 -10.36 3.15 4.76
C PRO A 173 -10.59 4.63 4.44
N THR A 174 -11.28 4.90 3.33
CA THR A 174 -11.87 6.23 3.12
C THR A 174 -13.05 6.46 4.05
N ILE A 175 -13.48 7.71 4.20
CA ILE A 175 -14.69 8.05 4.99
C ILE A 175 -15.90 7.29 4.43
N GLU A 176 -16.03 7.24 3.10
CA GLU A 176 -17.12 6.53 2.43
C GLU A 176 -17.00 5.01 2.63
N GLY A 177 -15.80 4.43 2.42
CA GLY A 177 -15.56 3.02 2.65
C GLY A 177 -15.81 2.59 4.09
N ALA A 178 -15.50 3.46 5.06
CA ALA A 178 -15.82 3.22 6.46
C ALA A 178 -17.33 3.25 6.73
N ALA A 179 -18.08 4.10 6.03
CA ALA A 179 -19.55 4.17 6.14
C ALA A 179 -20.25 2.96 5.51
N GLU A 180 -19.67 2.40 4.44
CA GLU A 180 -20.16 1.19 3.79
C GLU A 180 -19.84 -0.07 4.59
N GLY A 181 -18.74 -0.06 5.34
CA GLY A 181 -18.29 -1.18 6.17
C GLY A 181 -17.55 -2.26 5.36
N GLY A 182 -17.40 -3.43 5.97
CA GLY A 182 -16.71 -4.57 5.39
C GLY A 182 -15.25 -4.70 5.86
N TYR A 183 -14.55 -5.71 5.31
CA TYR A 183 -13.16 -5.96 5.65
C TYR A 183 -12.27 -4.78 5.27
N GLY A 184 -11.31 -4.45 6.12
CA GLY A 184 -10.45 -3.27 5.93
C GLY A 184 -11.04 -1.97 6.50
N ALA A 185 -12.37 -1.85 6.60
CA ALA A 185 -13.06 -0.72 7.24
C ALA A 185 -13.43 -1.01 8.71
N ASP A 186 -13.45 -2.28 9.10
CA ASP A 186 -13.76 -2.73 10.46
C ASP A 186 -12.66 -2.30 11.44
N ALA A 187 -13.07 -1.92 12.67
CA ALA A 187 -12.15 -1.46 13.71
C ALA A 187 -11.17 -2.54 14.20
N THR A 188 -11.40 -3.81 13.89
CA THR A 188 -10.46 -4.89 14.21
C THR A 188 -9.21 -4.87 13.35
N VAL A 189 -9.28 -4.30 12.15
CA VAL A 189 -8.15 -4.21 11.20
C VAL A 189 -7.82 -2.77 10.78
N SER A 190 -8.69 -1.81 11.05
CA SER A 190 -8.45 -0.37 10.81
C SER A 190 -8.39 0.36 12.15
N TRP A 191 -7.20 0.61 12.63
CA TRP A 191 -6.97 1.19 13.97
C TRP A 191 -6.89 2.70 13.99
N VAL A 192 -6.64 3.33 12.84
CA VAL A 192 -6.62 4.78 12.69
C VAL A 192 -8.05 5.36 12.73
N PRO A 193 -8.24 6.61 13.16
CA PRO A 193 -9.54 7.28 13.08
C PRO A 193 -10.03 7.36 11.63
N ILE A 194 -11.34 7.35 11.44
CA ILE A 194 -11.93 7.61 10.13
C ILE A 194 -11.55 9.03 9.69
N GLY A 195 -11.07 9.15 8.44
CA GLY A 195 -10.54 10.39 7.89
C GLY A 195 -9.02 10.57 8.05
N ALA A 196 -8.33 9.66 8.76
CA ALA A 196 -6.87 9.72 8.88
C ALA A 196 -6.18 9.60 7.50
N GLY A 197 -6.67 8.70 6.65
CA GLY A 197 -6.15 8.53 5.29
C GLY A 197 -6.30 9.79 4.44
N GLU A 198 -7.46 10.45 4.49
CA GLU A 198 -7.70 11.72 3.80
C GLU A 198 -6.74 12.81 4.28
N LEU A 199 -6.57 12.93 5.60
CA LEU A 199 -5.66 13.91 6.18
C LEU A 199 -4.21 13.68 5.74
N MET A 200 -3.76 12.42 5.73
CA MET A 200 -2.41 12.06 5.24
C MET A 200 -2.25 12.39 3.75
N MET A 201 -3.26 12.09 2.92
CA MET A 201 -3.21 12.42 1.48
C MET A 201 -3.24 13.93 1.23
N ASP A 202 -3.95 14.71 2.04
CA ASP A 202 -3.95 16.17 1.96
C ASP A 202 -2.58 16.78 2.28
N ARG A 203 -1.81 16.14 3.14
CA ARG A 203 -0.44 16.55 3.46
C ARG A 203 0.56 16.24 2.35
N ALA A 204 0.30 15.22 1.53
CA ALA A 204 1.14 14.85 0.39
C ALA A 204 1.01 15.82 -0.80
N LEU A 205 -0.03 16.67 -0.83
CA LEU A 205 -0.32 17.63 -1.92
C LEU A 205 0.36 18.97 -1.72
#